data_1b452cfdbb18b68727587e3f0866878d
#
_entry.id   1b452cfdbb18b68727587e3f0866878d
#
_cell.length_a   1.000
_cell.length_b   1.000
_cell.length_c   1.000
_cell.angle_alpha   90.00
_cell.angle_beta   90.00
_cell.angle_gamma   90.00
#
_symmetry.space_group_name_H-M   'P 1'
#
loop_
_entity.id
_entity.type
_entity.pdbx_description
1 polymer ?
#
loop_
_entity_poly.entity_id
_entity_poly.type
_entity_poly.pdbx_seq_one_letter_code
_entity_poly.pdbx_strand_id
1 'polypeptide(L)'
;MKPIMEYTDYRKVIQDYYEERKRVSAFTWHEFAVKAGFSSDVYLKYVGEGKKNLSKAGARQVAVAMELEDFEQTYFELLVEYAHAKNDDAKRLAFAKICDFAEARKVTVAGKADFDFFSSWKNIVLREIAPAMSGAKPLEMAKACKPAITAAEVTEILGFLVKSGLLKKCEDGSYKQTDRTLFMDSFDVKSLAAQDLQMQMATLAVDAIKKTPKSERDMSGLTLGLTESACEKIKQELVGFRRRIMAIATEDEKTEQVYRLNLQFFPLSEKLNWRKNEKDA
;
A
#
# COMPACT_ATOMS: atom_id res chain seq x y z
N MET A 1 14.56 17.12 11.97
CA MET A 1 14.21 15.79 11.38
C MET A 1 13.11 15.18 12.22
N LYS A 2 12.12 14.50 11.65
CA LYS A 2 11.13 13.74 12.42
C LYS A 2 11.75 12.45 12.97
N PRO A 3 11.12 11.77 13.96
CA PRO A 3 11.61 10.49 14.45
C PRO A 3 11.80 9.49 13.31
N ILE A 4 12.90 8.73 13.32
CA ILE A 4 13.29 7.88 12.20
C ILE A 4 12.22 6.82 11.86
N MET A 5 11.48 6.36 12.85
CA MET A 5 10.41 5.36 12.69
C MET A 5 9.19 5.87 11.91
N GLU A 6 9.10 7.17 11.68
CA GLU A 6 8.08 7.78 10.83
C GLU A 6 8.50 7.86 9.35
N TYR A 7 9.73 7.47 9.04
CA TYR A 7 10.21 7.37 7.67
C TYR A 7 9.97 5.98 7.11
N THR A 8 9.82 5.93 5.82
CA THR A 8 9.46 4.78 5.02
C THR A 8 10.37 4.64 3.81
N ASP A 9 11.17 5.66 3.58
CA ASP A 9 12.19 5.71 2.55
C ASP A 9 13.46 6.30 3.17
N TYR A 10 14.54 5.51 3.18
CA TYR A 10 15.85 5.93 3.70
C TYR A 10 16.41 7.16 3.00
N ARG A 11 16.03 7.40 1.74
CA ARG A 11 16.48 8.57 0.97
C ARG A 11 15.92 9.86 1.56
N LYS A 12 14.68 9.83 2.02
CA LYS A 12 14.05 10.97 2.72
C LYS A 12 14.74 11.25 4.05
N VAL A 13 15.18 10.21 4.78
CA VAL A 13 15.96 10.38 6.00
C VAL A 13 17.24 11.16 5.71
N ILE A 14 17.97 10.77 4.66
CA ILE A 14 19.21 11.45 4.23
C ILE A 14 18.94 12.90 3.83
N GLN A 15 17.90 13.15 3.06
CA GLN A 15 17.52 14.50 2.62
C GLN A 15 17.14 15.40 3.80
N ASP A 16 16.27 14.92 4.69
CA ASP A 16 15.79 15.70 5.83
C ASP A 16 16.92 15.99 6.81
N TYR A 17 17.84 15.02 7.06
CA TYR A 17 19.02 15.25 7.85
C TYR A 17 19.91 16.35 7.24
N TYR A 18 20.17 16.28 5.93
CA TYR A 18 20.96 17.29 5.23
C TYR A 18 20.32 18.68 5.31
N GLU A 19 19.02 18.79 5.03
CA GLU A 19 18.31 20.07 5.05
C GLU A 19 18.26 20.67 6.47
N GLU A 20 18.11 19.85 7.49
CA GLU A 20 18.13 20.31 8.88
C GLU A 20 19.50 20.85 9.28
N ARG A 21 20.57 20.09 8.97
CA ARG A 21 21.94 20.54 9.25
C ARG A 21 22.31 21.81 8.50
N LYS A 22 21.89 21.92 7.24
CA LYS A 22 22.09 23.10 6.39
C LYS A 22 21.39 24.35 6.93
N ARG A 23 20.26 24.21 7.62
CA ARG A 23 19.54 25.36 8.24
C ARG A 23 20.29 25.95 9.42
N VAL A 24 21.05 25.15 10.16
CA VAL A 24 21.72 25.57 11.40
C VAL A 24 23.21 25.80 11.20
N SER A 25 23.78 25.41 10.08
CA SER A 25 25.21 25.56 9.76
C SER A 25 25.44 25.66 8.25
N ALA A 26 26.67 25.99 7.83
CA ALA A 26 27.08 25.96 6.42
C ALA A 26 27.33 24.51 5.90
N PHE A 27 26.57 23.53 6.40
CA PHE A 27 26.72 22.10 6.08
C PHE A 27 26.53 21.82 4.60
N THR A 28 27.44 21.07 4.00
CA THR A 28 27.46 20.76 2.56
C THR A 28 27.37 19.26 2.32
N TRP A 29 26.96 18.86 1.11
CA TRP A 29 26.99 17.45 0.70
C TRP A 29 28.41 16.86 0.72
N HIS A 30 29.44 17.70 0.47
CA HIS A 30 30.83 17.30 0.60
C HIS A 30 31.17 16.90 2.05
N GLU A 31 30.85 17.77 3.02
CA GLU A 31 31.11 17.49 4.44
C GLU A 31 30.34 16.23 4.91
N PHE A 32 29.10 16.04 4.43
CA PHE A 32 28.35 14.85 4.75
C PHE A 32 28.99 13.59 4.17
N ALA A 33 29.46 13.64 2.92
CA ALA A 33 30.12 12.51 2.28
C ALA A 33 31.46 12.18 3.01
N VAL A 34 32.26 13.17 3.35
CA VAL A 34 33.50 12.99 4.12
C VAL A 34 33.22 12.40 5.50
N LYS A 35 32.25 12.93 6.23
CA LYS A 35 31.80 12.40 7.55
C LYS A 35 31.37 10.94 7.47
N ALA A 36 30.71 10.56 6.38
CA ALA A 36 30.28 9.20 6.12
C ALA A 36 31.36 8.29 5.49
N GLY A 37 32.57 8.80 5.25
CA GLY A 37 33.68 8.03 4.70
C GLY A 37 33.60 7.75 3.20
N PHE A 38 32.86 8.55 2.44
CA PHE A 38 32.76 8.43 0.98
C PHE A 38 33.78 9.38 0.30
N SER A 39 34.43 8.88 -0.75
CA SER A 39 35.40 9.67 -1.56
C SER A 39 34.72 10.62 -2.55
N SER A 40 33.46 10.45 -2.84
CA SER A 40 32.72 11.27 -3.82
C SER A 40 31.80 12.27 -3.12
N ASP A 41 32.07 13.55 -3.34
CA ASP A 41 31.33 14.68 -2.75
C ASP A 41 29.83 14.71 -3.08
N VAL A 42 29.44 14.16 -4.24
CA VAL A 42 28.07 14.18 -4.72
C VAL A 42 27.33 12.85 -4.53
N TYR A 43 28.02 11.82 -4.00
CA TYR A 43 27.44 10.48 -3.93
C TYR A 43 26.17 10.46 -3.08
N LEU A 44 26.22 11.01 -1.86
CA LEU A 44 25.05 11.04 -0.96
C LEU A 44 23.92 11.91 -1.49
N LYS A 45 24.22 12.99 -2.20
CA LYS A 45 23.22 13.77 -2.93
C LYS A 45 22.49 12.89 -3.95
N TYR A 46 23.23 12.15 -4.77
CA TYR A 46 22.64 11.25 -5.77
C TYR A 46 21.87 10.08 -5.13
N VAL A 47 22.29 9.61 -3.96
CA VAL A 47 21.50 8.63 -3.19
C VAL A 47 20.17 9.23 -2.76
N GLY A 48 20.17 10.41 -2.17
CA GLY A 48 18.95 11.12 -1.77
C GLY A 48 18.02 11.38 -2.96
N GLU A 49 18.55 11.74 -4.13
CA GLU A 49 17.79 11.94 -5.37
C GLU A 49 17.34 10.63 -6.06
N GLY A 50 17.66 9.46 -5.51
CA GLY A 50 17.31 8.16 -6.08
C GLY A 50 18.14 7.72 -7.28
N LYS A 51 19.18 8.49 -7.66
CA LYS A 51 20.08 8.19 -8.79
C LYS A 51 21.14 7.14 -8.48
N LYS A 52 21.43 6.93 -7.20
CA LYS A 52 22.36 5.91 -6.69
C LYS A 52 21.74 5.18 -5.50
N ASN A 53 22.29 4.02 -5.20
CA ASN A 53 21.85 3.18 -4.09
C ASN A 53 22.97 3.07 -3.05
N LEU A 54 22.61 2.95 -1.76
CA LEU A 54 23.55 2.63 -0.69
C LEU A 54 23.82 1.12 -0.67
N SER A 55 25.08 0.73 -0.51
CA SER A 55 25.39 -0.65 -0.10
C SER A 55 25.06 -0.85 1.38
N LYS A 56 25.01 -2.10 1.84
CA LYS A 56 24.81 -2.40 3.28
C LYS A 56 25.88 -1.76 4.17
N ALA A 57 27.13 -1.77 3.74
CA ALA A 57 28.23 -1.09 4.45
C ALA A 57 28.03 0.44 4.43
N GLY A 58 27.66 1.00 3.27
CA GLY A 58 27.37 2.42 3.13
C GLY A 58 26.18 2.87 3.99
N ALA A 59 25.18 2.02 4.20
CA ALA A 59 24.06 2.32 5.09
C ALA A 59 24.54 2.53 6.54
N ARG A 60 25.41 1.66 7.04
CA ARG A 60 26.01 1.82 8.37
C ARG A 60 26.85 3.09 8.50
N GLN A 61 27.68 3.36 7.50
CA GLN A 61 28.51 4.57 7.48
C GLN A 61 27.65 5.85 7.53
N VAL A 62 26.56 5.89 6.74
CA VAL A 62 25.63 7.02 6.73
C VAL A 62 24.89 7.14 8.06
N ALA A 63 24.41 6.03 8.63
CA ALA A 63 23.72 6.03 9.91
C ALA A 63 24.61 6.59 11.04
N VAL A 64 25.88 6.17 11.09
CA VAL A 64 26.88 6.70 12.04
C VAL A 64 27.15 8.19 11.77
N ALA A 65 27.30 8.58 10.50
CA ALA A 65 27.53 9.98 10.14
C ALA A 65 26.34 10.89 10.47
N MET A 66 25.12 10.36 10.47
CA MET A 66 23.92 11.06 10.95
C MET A 66 23.77 11.08 12.47
N GLU A 67 24.68 10.41 13.19
CA GLU A 67 24.66 10.34 14.67
C GLU A 67 23.38 9.66 15.20
N LEU A 68 22.86 8.67 14.45
CA LEU A 68 21.70 7.91 14.85
C LEU A 68 22.07 6.98 16.03
N GLU A 69 21.13 6.80 16.96
CA GLU A 69 21.28 5.81 18.04
C GLU A 69 21.25 4.37 17.50
N ASP A 70 21.76 3.39 18.25
CA ASP A 70 21.91 2.00 17.78
C ASP A 70 20.61 1.41 17.20
N PHE A 71 19.46 1.71 17.81
CA PHE A 71 18.16 1.25 17.31
C PHE A 71 17.75 1.99 16.03
N GLU A 72 18.08 3.26 15.91
CA GLU A 72 17.81 4.08 14.73
C GLU A 72 18.70 3.65 13.55
N GLN A 73 19.97 3.31 13.82
CA GLN A 73 20.87 2.74 12.83
C GLN A 73 20.30 1.42 12.26
N THR A 74 19.83 0.53 13.16
CA THR A 74 19.22 -0.73 12.74
C THR A 74 17.98 -0.49 11.90
N TYR A 75 17.11 0.43 12.30
CA TYR A 75 15.91 0.79 11.53
C TYR A 75 16.27 1.36 10.15
N PHE A 76 17.27 2.23 10.08
CA PHE A 76 17.79 2.79 8.82
C PHE A 76 18.31 1.68 7.89
N GLU A 77 19.09 0.72 8.41
CA GLU A 77 19.55 -0.42 7.62
C GLU A 77 18.38 -1.27 7.08
N LEU A 78 17.34 -1.48 7.87
CA LEU A 78 16.13 -2.19 7.43
C LEU A 78 15.38 -1.43 6.32
N LEU A 79 15.30 -0.10 6.39
CA LEU A 79 14.74 0.73 5.31
C LEU A 79 15.56 0.59 4.01
N VAL A 80 16.90 0.52 4.11
CA VAL A 80 17.76 0.29 2.95
C VAL A 80 17.56 -1.12 2.39
N GLU A 81 17.46 -2.16 3.24
CA GLU A 81 17.16 -3.53 2.82
C GLU A 81 15.82 -3.61 2.09
N TYR A 82 14.80 -2.97 2.64
CA TYR A 82 13.47 -2.88 2.02
C TYR A 82 13.51 -2.21 0.63
N ALA A 83 14.18 -1.08 0.53
CA ALA A 83 14.28 -0.33 -0.73
C ALA A 83 15.06 -1.09 -1.84
N HIS A 84 15.94 -2.03 -1.45
CA HIS A 84 16.75 -2.82 -2.38
C HIS A 84 16.22 -4.22 -2.64
N ALA A 85 15.08 -4.58 -2.07
CA ALA A 85 14.46 -5.86 -2.32
C ALA A 85 14.13 -6.02 -3.81
N LYS A 86 14.55 -7.16 -4.39
CA LYS A 86 14.51 -7.39 -5.83
C LYS A 86 13.15 -7.80 -6.38
N ASN A 87 12.27 -8.29 -5.52
CA ASN A 87 10.92 -8.74 -5.88
C ASN A 87 9.97 -8.51 -4.69
N ASP A 88 8.70 -8.74 -4.94
CA ASP A 88 7.64 -8.48 -3.97
C ASP A 88 7.74 -9.36 -2.72
N ASP A 89 8.16 -10.63 -2.86
CA ASP A 89 8.35 -11.53 -1.71
C ASP A 89 9.50 -11.05 -0.81
N ALA A 90 10.62 -10.63 -1.40
CA ALA A 90 11.73 -10.04 -0.66
C ALA A 90 11.33 -8.71 0.01
N LYS A 91 10.50 -7.89 -0.65
CA LYS A 91 9.95 -6.67 -0.05
C LYS A 91 9.04 -6.97 1.13
N ARG A 92 8.13 -7.96 1.02
CA ARG A 92 7.26 -8.39 2.13
C ARG A 92 8.08 -8.84 3.33
N LEU A 93 9.10 -9.67 3.09
CA LEU A 93 9.98 -10.15 4.16
C LEU A 93 10.74 -8.99 4.83
N ALA A 94 11.28 -8.07 4.06
CA ALA A 94 11.96 -6.90 4.59
C ALA A 94 11.02 -5.98 5.39
N PHE A 95 9.78 -5.80 4.91
CA PHE A 95 8.77 -5.04 5.64
C PHE A 95 8.34 -5.72 6.94
N ALA A 96 8.15 -7.04 6.94
CA ALA A 96 7.88 -7.80 8.15
C ALA A 96 8.97 -7.58 9.21
N LYS A 97 10.26 -7.63 8.82
CA LYS A 97 11.38 -7.33 9.73
C LYS A 97 11.30 -5.91 10.33
N ILE A 98 10.91 -4.91 9.53
CA ILE A 98 10.70 -3.54 10.01
C ILE A 98 9.59 -3.53 11.07
N CYS A 99 8.47 -4.21 10.80
CA CYS A 99 7.34 -4.29 11.72
C CYS A 99 7.71 -4.99 13.03
N ASP A 100 8.35 -6.15 12.95
CA ASP A 100 8.80 -6.93 14.12
C ASP A 100 9.77 -6.12 14.99
N PHE A 101 10.72 -5.43 14.34
CA PHE A 101 11.68 -4.58 15.01
C PHE A 101 11.03 -3.41 15.77
N ALA A 102 10.03 -2.79 15.17
CA ALA A 102 9.28 -1.69 15.77
C ALA A 102 8.33 -2.17 16.87
N GLU A 103 7.66 -3.31 16.68
CA GLU A 103 6.76 -3.91 17.66
C GLU A 103 7.49 -4.28 18.96
N ALA A 104 8.68 -4.86 18.88
CA ALA A 104 9.52 -5.13 20.02
C ALA A 104 9.84 -3.88 20.88
N ARG A 105 9.68 -2.69 20.30
CA ARG A 105 9.92 -1.38 20.94
C ARG A 105 8.64 -0.59 21.20
N LYS A 106 7.48 -1.20 20.96
CA LYS A 106 6.15 -0.56 21.09
C LYS A 106 5.99 0.71 20.24
N VAL A 107 6.66 0.75 19.08
CA VAL A 107 6.61 1.86 18.14
C VAL A 107 5.75 1.47 16.93
N THR A 108 4.90 2.39 16.47
CA THR A 108 4.06 2.17 15.30
C THR A 108 4.82 2.53 14.03
N VAL A 109 4.90 1.59 13.11
CA VAL A 109 5.47 1.83 11.76
C VAL A 109 4.45 2.59 10.92
N ALA A 110 4.89 3.65 10.27
CA ALA A 110 4.06 4.37 9.31
C ALA A 110 3.58 3.43 8.19
N GLY A 111 2.29 3.47 7.87
CA GLY A 111 1.70 2.64 6.81
C GLY A 111 1.37 1.19 7.20
N LYS A 112 1.77 0.70 8.40
CA LYS A 112 1.43 -0.67 8.85
C LYS A 112 -0.09 -0.90 8.91
N ALA A 113 -0.84 0.03 9.49
CA ALA A 113 -2.29 -0.11 9.59
C ALA A 113 -2.97 -0.17 8.20
N ASP A 114 -2.45 0.59 7.24
CA ASP A 114 -2.95 0.58 5.86
C ASP A 114 -2.58 -0.75 5.18
N PHE A 115 -1.35 -1.23 5.38
CA PHE A 115 -0.93 -2.53 4.88
C PHE A 115 -1.81 -3.65 5.44
N ASP A 116 -1.98 -3.70 6.76
CA ASP A 116 -2.80 -4.71 7.44
C ASP A 116 -4.27 -4.63 6.95
N PHE A 117 -4.79 -3.43 6.72
CA PHE A 117 -6.14 -3.25 6.17
C PHE A 117 -6.29 -3.87 4.78
N PHE A 118 -5.37 -3.58 3.86
CA PHE A 118 -5.41 -4.09 2.49
C PHE A 118 -4.93 -5.54 2.36
N SER A 119 -4.34 -6.12 3.40
CA SER A 119 -3.84 -7.50 3.37
C SER A 119 -4.96 -8.55 3.31
N SER A 120 -6.20 -8.20 3.66
CA SER A 120 -7.33 -9.12 3.66
C SER A 120 -8.61 -8.48 3.13
N TRP A 121 -9.29 -9.18 2.22
CA TRP A 121 -10.61 -8.80 1.74
C TRP A 121 -11.65 -8.70 2.87
N LYS A 122 -11.48 -9.48 3.94
CA LYS A 122 -12.38 -9.51 5.11
C LYS A 122 -12.42 -8.17 5.84
N ASN A 123 -11.28 -7.49 5.94
CA ASN A 123 -11.17 -6.18 6.58
C ASN A 123 -12.03 -5.14 5.86
N ILE A 124 -11.97 -5.15 4.52
CA ILE A 124 -12.72 -4.23 3.67
C ILE A 124 -14.21 -4.49 3.78
N VAL A 125 -14.62 -5.76 3.67
CA VAL A 125 -16.02 -6.15 3.72
C VAL A 125 -16.63 -5.86 5.10
N LEU A 126 -15.90 -6.16 6.20
CA LEU A 126 -16.39 -5.88 7.55
C LEU A 126 -16.44 -4.39 7.88
N ARG A 127 -15.58 -3.56 7.27
CA ARG A 127 -15.69 -2.10 7.40
C ARG A 127 -17.00 -1.57 6.84
N GLU A 128 -17.52 -2.20 5.78
CA GLU A 128 -18.83 -1.83 5.18
C GLU A 128 -20.01 -2.49 5.89
N ILE A 129 -19.89 -3.76 6.32
CA ILE A 129 -20.96 -4.52 6.98
C ILE A 129 -21.24 -3.99 8.40
N ALA A 130 -20.22 -3.66 9.19
CA ALA A 130 -20.41 -3.35 10.61
C ALA A 130 -21.33 -2.14 10.87
N PRO A 131 -21.24 -1.03 10.13
CA PRO A 131 -22.21 0.07 10.26
C PRO A 131 -23.63 -0.30 9.82
N ALA A 132 -23.77 -1.12 8.78
CA ALA A 132 -25.06 -1.54 8.24
C ALA A 132 -25.79 -2.54 9.16
N MET A 133 -25.05 -3.30 9.97
CA MET A 133 -25.58 -4.32 10.87
C MET A 133 -25.48 -3.88 12.34
N SER A 134 -26.00 -2.68 12.65
CA SER A 134 -25.96 -2.13 14.00
C SER A 134 -26.60 -3.09 15.02
N GLY A 135 -25.88 -3.39 16.12
CA GLY A 135 -26.34 -4.30 17.16
C GLY A 135 -26.23 -5.81 16.84
N ALA A 136 -25.84 -6.19 15.64
CA ALA A 136 -25.66 -7.58 15.28
C ALA A 136 -24.45 -8.22 16.01
N LYS A 137 -24.61 -9.51 16.35
CA LYS A 137 -23.53 -10.28 16.97
C LYS A 137 -22.48 -10.67 15.92
N PRO A 138 -21.22 -10.91 16.33
CA PRO A 138 -20.14 -11.32 15.39
C PRO A 138 -20.52 -12.53 14.50
N LEU A 139 -21.28 -13.49 15.03
CA LEU A 139 -21.73 -14.65 14.25
C LEU A 139 -22.70 -14.27 13.11
N GLU A 140 -23.52 -13.24 13.30
CA GLU A 140 -24.48 -12.77 12.27
C GLU A 140 -23.71 -12.04 11.15
N MET A 141 -22.78 -11.19 11.51
CA MET A 141 -21.87 -10.53 10.54
C MET A 141 -21.01 -11.54 9.79
N ALA A 142 -20.53 -12.58 10.48
CA ALA A 142 -19.75 -13.66 9.87
C ALA A 142 -20.54 -14.40 8.78
N LYS A 143 -21.82 -14.67 9.02
CA LYS A 143 -22.73 -15.30 8.04
C LYS A 143 -23.11 -14.37 6.88
N ALA A 144 -23.10 -13.07 7.09
CA ALA A 144 -23.37 -12.09 6.04
C ALA A 144 -22.21 -11.95 5.04
N CYS A 145 -20.99 -12.34 5.39
CA CYS A 145 -19.87 -12.39 4.45
C CYS A 145 -20.04 -13.50 3.41
N LYS A 146 -19.63 -13.24 2.17
CA LYS A 146 -19.55 -14.25 1.09
C LYS A 146 -18.11 -14.34 0.56
N PRO A 147 -17.37 -15.45 0.84
CA PRO A 147 -17.75 -16.60 1.68
C PRO A 147 -17.89 -16.23 3.15
N ALA A 148 -18.70 -17.03 3.89
CA ALA A 148 -18.83 -16.85 5.33
C ALA A 148 -17.50 -17.06 6.04
N ILE A 149 -17.28 -16.30 7.11
CA ILE A 149 -16.09 -16.36 7.97
C ILE A 149 -16.48 -16.80 9.40
N THR A 150 -15.55 -16.84 10.32
CA THR A 150 -15.84 -17.21 11.71
C THR A 150 -16.18 -15.98 12.57
N ALA A 151 -16.93 -16.16 13.64
CA ALA A 151 -17.22 -15.10 14.60
C ALA A 151 -15.96 -14.58 15.31
N ALA A 152 -14.93 -15.44 15.48
CA ALA A 152 -13.65 -15.06 16.05
C ALA A 152 -12.91 -14.07 15.12
N GLU A 153 -12.85 -14.37 13.82
CA GLU A 153 -12.26 -13.47 12.82
C GLU A 153 -12.99 -12.12 12.78
N VAL A 154 -14.34 -12.12 12.84
CA VAL A 154 -15.11 -10.86 12.92
C VAL A 154 -14.69 -10.04 14.14
N THR A 155 -14.60 -10.67 15.31
CA THR A 155 -14.22 -9.98 16.56
C THR A 155 -12.82 -9.38 16.48
N GLU A 156 -11.86 -10.13 15.97
CA GLU A 156 -10.48 -9.70 15.77
C GLU A 156 -10.40 -8.52 14.79
N ILE A 157 -11.05 -8.65 13.64
CA ILE A 157 -11.04 -7.62 12.59
C ILE A 157 -11.73 -6.34 13.05
N LEU A 158 -12.88 -6.42 13.73
CA LEU A 158 -13.53 -5.23 14.27
C LEU A 158 -12.65 -4.52 15.32
N GLY A 159 -11.97 -5.29 16.18
CA GLY A 159 -10.98 -4.77 17.10
C GLY A 159 -9.84 -4.02 16.39
N PHE A 160 -9.31 -4.63 15.33
CA PHE A 160 -8.29 -4.01 14.48
C PHE A 160 -8.80 -2.72 13.81
N LEU A 161 -9.99 -2.75 13.20
CA LEU A 161 -10.56 -1.59 12.51
C LEU A 161 -10.80 -0.41 13.45
N VAL A 162 -11.24 -0.68 14.68
CA VAL A 162 -11.41 0.36 15.73
C VAL A 162 -10.04 0.89 16.19
N LYS A 163 -9.10 0.02 16.51
CA LYS A 163 -7.74 0.40 16.93
C LYS A 163 -7.01 1.23 15.87
N SER A 164 -7.22 0.89 14.60
CA SER A 164 -6.64 1.61 13.45
C SER A 164 -7.37 2.90 13.11
N GLY A 165 -8.47 3.23 13.81
CA GLY A 165 -9.26 4.43 13.56
C GLY A 165 -10.03 4.40 12.23
N LEU A 166 -10.33 3.21 11.69
CA LEU A 166 -11.13 3.00 10.47
C LEU A 166 -12.62 2.83 10.76
N LEU A 167 -12.93 2.40 11.99
CA LEU A 167 -14.26 2.38 12.57
C LEU A 167 -14.22 3.02 13.94
N LYS A 168 -15.35 3.62 14.33
CA LYS A 168 -15.62 4.06 15.71
C LYS A 168 -16.71 3.18 16.28
N LYS A 169 -16.46 2.57 17.45
CA LYS A 169 -17.48 1.88 18.22
C LYS A 169 -18.23 2.91 19.07
N CYS A 170 -19.56 2.95 18.96
CA CYS A 170 -20.44 3.84 19.72
C CYS A 170 -20.82 3.24 21.06
N GLU A 171 -21.41 4.04 21.97
CA GLU A 171 -21.84 3.62 23.31
C GLU A 171 -22.97 2.57 23.27
N ASP A 172 -23.81 2.62 22.25
CA ASP A 172 -24.88 1.65 21.98
C ASP A 172 -24.37 0.32 21.37
N GLY A 173 -23.04 0.19 21.18
CA GLY A 173 -22.42 -0.98 20.60
C GLY A 173 -22.40 -0.99 19.06
N SER A 174 -23.01 -0.01 18.40
CA SER A 174 -22.98 0.13 16.95
C SER A 174 -21.59 0.59 16.46
N TYR A 175 -21.36 0.48 15.13
CA TYR A 175 -20.14 0.93 14.49
C TYR A 175 -20.45 2.04 13.48
N LYS A 176 -19.55 3.00 13.37
CA LYS A 176 -19.58 4.05 12.34
C LYS A 176 -18.26 4.10 11.62
N GLN A 177 -18.29 4.33 10.32
CA GLN A 177 -17.08 4.64 9.57
C GLN A 177 -16.54 5.99 10.02
N THR A 178 -15.23 6.11 10.00
CA THR A 178 -14.54 7.39 10.22
C THR A 178 -14.20 8.01 8.88
N ASP A 179 -14.01 9.35 8.87
CA ASP A 179 -13.54 10.08 7.68
C ASP A 179 -12.06 9.83 7.36
N ARG A 180 -11.44 8.84 8.01
CA ARG A 180 -10.07 8.46 7.72
C ARG A 180 -9.98 7.95 6.28
N THR A 181 -9.56 8.85 5.42
CA THR A 181 -9.19 8.50 4.05
C THR A 181 -7.91 7.71 4.08
N LEU A 182 -7.96 6.49 3.57
CA LEU A 182 -6.77 5.67 3.41
C LEU A 182 -5.99 6.21 2.21
N PHE A 183 -5.04 7.10 2.46
CA PHE A 183 -4.19 7.67 1.40
C PHE A 183 -3.26 6.61 0.83
N MET A 184 -3.31 6.44 -0.49
CA MET A 184 -2.44 5.54 -1.23
C MET A 184 -1.03 6.10 -1.49
N ASP A 185 -0.68 7.25 -0.89
CA ASP A 185 0.42 8.09 -1.39
C ASP A 185 1.80 7.88 -0.78
N SER A 186 2.03 6.97 0.15
CA SER A 186 3.31 7.04 0.86
C SER A 186 4.17 5.78 0.95
N PHE A 187 3.81 4.65 0.30
CA PHE A 187 4.66 3.46 0.34
C PHE A 187 4.42 2.50 -0.83
N ASP A 188 5.51 1.98 -1.37
CA ASP A 188 5.53 0.74 -2.16
C ASP A 188 4.88 -0.45 -1.42
N VAL A 189 4.83 -0.41 -0.09
CA VAL A 189 4.16 -1.42 0.77
C VAL A 189 2.66 -1.48 0.55
N LYS A 190 2.01 -0.32 0.32
CA LYS A 190 0.60 -0.31 -0.07
C LYS A 190 0.39 -0.98 -1.42
N SER A 191 1.35 -0.88 -2.33
CA SER A 191 1.29 -1.56 -3.63
C SER A 191 1.33 -3.07 -3.46
N LEU A 192 2.13 -3.61 -2.51
CA LEU A 192 2.20 -5.04 -2.21
C LEU A 192 0.89 -5.56 -1.62
N ALA A 193 0.34 -4.87 -0.62
CA ALA A 193 -0.95 -5.24 -0.04
C ALA A 193 -2.09 -5.09 -1.05
N ALA A 194 -2.03 -4.05 -1.91
CA ALA A 194 -3.01 -3.86 -2.98
C ALA A 194 -2.94 -4.99 -4.03
N GLN A 195 -1.75 -5.50 -4.36
CA GLN A 195 -1.60 -6.67 -5.25
C GLN A 195 -2.22 -7.92 -4.62
N ASP A 196 -1.91 -8.21 -3.34
CA ASP A 196 -2.49 -9.34 -2.63
C ASP A 196 -4.00 -9.26 -2.56
N LEU A 197 -4.53 -8.07 -2.27
CA LEU A 197 -5.96 -7.81 -2.31
C LEU A 197 -6.56 -8.06 -3.71
N GLN A 198 -5.90 -7.58 -4.78
CA GLN A 198 -6.38 -7.81 -6.14
C GLN A 198 -6.41 -9.30 -6.49
N MET A 199 -5.42 -10.09 -6.07
CA MET A 199 -5.41 -11.55 -6.25
C MET A 199 -6.55 -12.22 -5.47
N GLN A 200 -6.78 -11.83 -4.20
CA GLN A 200 -7.90 -12.33 -3.39
C GLN A 200 -9.24 -11.99 -4.05
N MET A 201 -9.42 -10.74 -4.49
CA MET A 201 -10.66 -10.29 -5.13
C MET A 201 -10.89 -10.95 -6.50
N ALA A 202 -9.85 -11.26 -7.25
CA ALA A 202 -9.95 -12.04 -8.49
C ALA A 202 -10.39 -13.47 -8.20
N THR A 203 -9.86 -14.10 -7.15
CA THR A 203 -10.29 -15.44 -6.71
C THR A 203 -11.76 -15.45 -6.28
N LEU A 204 -12.20 -14.44 -5.52
CA LEU A 204 -13.60 -14.30 -5.14
C LEU A 204 -14.52 -14.07 -6.36
N ALA A 205 -14.05 -13.37 -7.39
CA ALA A 205 -14.81 -13.22 -8.64
C ALA A 205 -14.98 -14.55 -9.39
N VAL A 206 -13.94 -15.40 -9.41
CA VAL A 206 -14.03 -16.77 -9.97
C VAL A 206 -15.07 -17.60 -9.20
N ASP A 207 -15.09 -17.50 -7.88
CA ASP A 207 -16.07 -18.16 -7.04
C ASP A 207 -17.49 -17.61 -7.28
N ALA A 208 -17.63 -16.30 -7.44
CA ALA A 208 -18.92 -15.67 -7.74
C ALA A 208 -19.50 -16.14 -9.09
N ILE A 209 -18.64 -16.38 -10.11
CA ILE A 209 -19.10 -16.96 -11.39
C ILE A 209 -19.77 -18.31 -11.18
N LYS A 210 -19.26 -19.12 -10.25
CA LYS A 210 -19.75 -20.49 -10.00
C LYS A 210 -20.95 -20.55 -9.03
N LYS A 211 -20.97 -19.66 -8.03
CA LYS A 211 -21.84 -19.79 -6.85
C LYS A 211 -22.93 -18.72 -6.76
N THR A 212 -22.75 -17.56 -7.40
CA THR A 212 -23.73 -16.46 -7.33
C THR A 212 -24.70 -16.53 -8.51
N PRO A 213 -26.02 -16.40 -8.31
CA PRO A 213 -27.01 -16.35 -9.39
C PRO A 213 -26.70 -15.24 -10.40
N LYS A 214 -27.04 -15.48 -11.68
CA LYS A 214 -26.81 -14.50 -12.75
C LYS A 214 -27.53 -13.17 -12.52
N SER A 215 -28.68 -13.19 -11.85
CA SER A 215 -29.43 -11.98 -11.48
C SER A 215 -28.78 -11.10 -10.43
N GLU A 216 -27.81 -11.64 -9.68
CA GLU A 216 -27.12 -10.93 -8.59
C GLU A 216 -25.69 -10.50 -8.97
N ARG A 217 -25.25 -10.75 -10.22
CA ARG A 217 -23.90 -10.42 -10.67
C ARG A 217 -23.87 -9.94 -12.11
N ASP A 218 -22.95 -9.06 -12.41
CA ASP A 218 -22.55 -8.72 -13.78
C ASP A 218 -21.10 -9.17 -14.00
N MET A 219 -20.88 -9.97 -15.05
CA MET A 219 -19.55 -10.45 -15.43
C MET A 219 -19.38 -10.21 -16.92
N SER A 220 -18.72 -9.15 -17.27
CA SER A 220 -18.48 -8.74 -18.64
C SER A 220 -17.00 -8.41 -18.88
N GLY A 221 -16.57 -8.42 -20.13
CA GLY A 221 -15.21 -8.12 -20.52
C GLY A 221 -15.07 -7.79 -21.99
N LEU A 222 -14.01 -7.08 -22.34
CA LEU A 222 -13.66 -6.74 -23.71
C LEU A 222 -12.22 -7.19 -23.98
N THR A 223 -12.00 -7.79 -25.16
CA THR A 223 -10.65 -8.07 -25.66
C THR A 223 -10.39 -7.14 -26.84
N LEU A 224 -9.36 -6.31 -26.74
CA LEU A 224 -9.12 -5.19 -27.64
C LEU A 224 -7.67 -5.19 -28.15
N GLY A 225 -7.49 -4.96 -29.46
CA GLY A 225 -6.20 -4.58 -30.01
C GLY A 225 -6.02 -3.07 -29.90
N LEU A 226 -4.96 -2.63 -29.24
CA LEU A 226 -4.80 -1.20 -28.88
C LEU A 226 -3.41 -0.66 -29.26
N THR A 227 -3.36 0.62 -29.58
CA THR A 227 -2.13 1.41 -29.58
C THR A 227 -1.78 1.85 -28.16
N GLU A 228 -0.54 2.27 -27.92
CA GLU A 228 -0.10 2.80 -26.62
C GLU A 228 -0.92 4.05 -26.21
N SER A 229 -1.20 4.93 -27.17
CA SER A 229 -2.05 6.12 -26.93
C SER A 229 -3.48 5.73 -26.53
N ALA A 230 -4.06 4.71 -27.16
CA ALA A 230 -5.41 4.22 -26.78
C ALA A 230 -5.41 3.59 -25.38
N CYS A 231 -4.36 2.84 -25.01
CA CYS A 231 -4.18 2.31 -23.66
C CYS A 231 -4.22 3.42 -22.59
N GLU A 232 -3.48 4.51 -22.80
CA GLU A 232 -3.45 5.61 -21.83
C GLU A 232 -4.82 6.33 -21.72
N LYS A 233 -5.53 6.52 -22.82
CA LYS A 233 -6.89 7.06 -22.80
C LYS A 233 -7.84 6.17 -22.01
N ILE A 234 -7.80 4.84 -22.22
CA ILE A 234 -8.63 3.89 -21.46
C ILE A 234 -8.31 3.95 -19.97
N LYS A 235 -7.04 4.02 -19.57
CA LYS A 235 -6.66 4.17 -18.16
C LYS A 235 -7.28 5.43 -17.53
N GLN A 236 -7.28 6.55 -18.26
CA GLN A 236 -7.91 7.80 -17.80
C GLN A 236 -9.42 7.66 -17.69
N GLU A 237 -10.09 7.01 -18.65
CA GLU A 237 -11.52 6.70 -18.59
C GLU A 237 -11.86 5.82 -17.39
N LEU A 238 -11.04 4.81 -17.08
CA LEU A 238 -11.24 3.98 -15.88
C LEU A 238 -11.12 4.77 -14.58
N VAL A 239 -10.29 5.82 -14.52
CA VAL A 239 -10.24 6.73 -13.36
C VAL A 239 -11.56 7.50 -13.24
N GLY A 240 -12.03 8.08 -14.34
CA GLY A 240 -13.31 8.80 -14.37
C GLY A 240 -14.50 7.89 -14.03
N PHE A 241 -14.50 6.67 -14.56
CA PHE A 241 -15.54 5.67 -14.27
C PHE A 241 -15.59 5.33 -12.79
N ARG A 242 -14.45 5.05 -12.13
CA ARG A 242 -14.43 4.79 -10.69
C ARG A 242 -14.99 5.94 -9.87
N ARG A 243 -14.70 7.19 -10.24
CA ARG A 243 -15.26 8.38 -9.56
C ARG A 243 -16.79 8.45 -9.69
N ARG A 244 -17.31 8.17 -10.88
CA ARG A 244 -18.78 8.15 -11.11
C ARG A 244 -19.46 7.05 -10.28
N ILE A 245 -18.89 5.85 -10.24
CA ILE A 245 -19.43 4.75 -9.42
C ILE A 245 -19.39 5.10 -7.92
N MET A 246 -18.31 5.72 -7.45
CA MET A 246 -18.23 6.18 -6.05
C MET A 246 -19.31 7.22 -5.73
N ALA A 247 -19.58 8.15 -6.65
CA ALA A 247 -20.64 9.14 -6.46
C ALA A 247 -22.01 8.46 -6.32
N ILE A 248 -22.35 7.52 -7.22
CA ILE A 248 -23.60 6.74 -7.13
C ILE A 248 -23.70 6.00 -5.79
N ALA A 249 -22.61 5.35 -5.35
CA ALA A 249 -22.61 4.57 -4.11
C ALA A 249 -22.76 5.45 -2.85
N THR A 250 -22.54 6.75 -2.94
CA THR A 250 -22.68 7.71 -1.82
C THR A 250 -24.01 8.45 -1.82
N GLU A 251 -24.89 8.23 -2.80
CA GLU A 251 -26.21 8.87 -2.86
C GLU A 251 -27.17 8.26 -1.83
N ASP A 252 -27.01 6.97 -1.51
CA ASP A 252 -27.84 6.27 -0.55
C ASP A 252 -27.19 6.22 0.84
N GLU A 253 -27.97 6.57 1.87
CA GLU A 253 -27.53 6.49 3.28
C GLU A 253 -27.53 5.08 3.86
N LYS A 254 -28.25 4.13 3.21
CA LYS A 254 -28.44 2.77 3.72
C LYS A 254 -27.73 1.74 2.85
N THR A 255 -26.91 0.92 3.49
CA THR A 255 -26.29 -0.23 2.83
C THR A 255 -27.15 -1.48 3.04
N GLU A 256 -27.66 -2.07 1.98
CA GLU A 256 -28.40 -3.34 2.00
C GLU A 256 -27.50 -4.54 1.72
N GLN A 257 -26.46 -4.35 0.88
CA GLN A 257 -25.53 -5.41 0.51
C GLN A 257 -24.18 -4.80 0.09
N VAL A 258 -23.09 -5.52 0.40
CA VAL A 258 -21.74 -5.11 -0.01
C VAL A 258 -21.37 -5.77 -1.34
N TYR A 259 -21.04 -4.96 -2.33
CA TYR A 259 -20.59 -5.40 -3.65
C TYR A 259 -19.11 -5.09 -3.87
N ARG A 260 -18.47 -5.88 -4.71
CA ARG A 260 -17.14 -5.59 -5.22
C ARG A 260 -17.19 -5.38 -6.73
N LEU A 261 -16.71 -4.23 -7.20
CA LEU A 261 -16.40 -3.97 -8.59
C LEU A 261 -14.91 -4.21 -8.83
N ASN A 262 -14.56 -5.22 -9.64
CA ASN A 262 -13.20 -5.47 -10.10
C ASN A 262 -13.00 -4.87 -11.49
N LEU A 263 -11.97 -4.05 -11.64
CA LEU A 263 -11.55 -3.50 -12.92
C LEU A 263 -10.11 -3.96 -13.18
N GLN A 264 -9.92 -4.83 -14.15
CA GLN A 264 -8.64 -5.42 -14.50
C GLN A 264 -8.37 -5.14 -15.97
N PHE A 265 -7.33 -4.36 -16.25
CA PHE A 265 -6.90 -4.00 -17.60
C PHE A 265 -5.42 -4.34 -17.73
N PHE A 266 -5.11 -5.38 -18.49
CA PHE A 266 -3.77 -5.95 -18.60
C PHE A 266 -3.52 -6.52 -20.01
N PRO A 267 -2.25 -6.63 -20.46
CA PRO A 267 -1.92 -7.18 -21.77
C PRO A 267 -2.12 -8.70 -21.80
N LEU A 268 -2.65 -9.19 -22.92
CA LEU A 268 -2.78 -10.61 -23.25
C LEU A 268 -1.78 -11.05 -24.35
N SER A 269 -0.94 -10.14 -24.82
CA SER A 269 0.11 -10.44 -25.81
C SER A 269 1.35 -9.59 -25.55
N GLU A 270 2.46 -10.02 -26.09
CA GLU A 270 3.65 -9.16 -26.23
C GLU A 270 3.37 -8.00 -27.17
N LYS A 271 4.22 -6.95 -27.14
CA LYS A 271 4.14 -5.85 -28.12
C LYS A 271 4.34 -6.40 -29.53
N LEU A 272 3.34 -6.21 -30.40
CA LEU A 272 3.38 -6.67 -31.77
C LEU A 272 4.28 -5.74 -32.59
N ASN A 273 5.54 -6.18 -32.82
CA ASN A 273 6.49 -5.50 -33.69
C ASN A 273 6.25 -5.92 -35.13
N TRP A 274 5.27 -5.29 -35.79
CA TRP A 274 5.05 -5.51 -37.20
C TRP A 274 6.03 -4.63 -38.00
N ARG A 275 7.17 -5.18 -38.42
CA ARG A 275 8.01 -4.55 -39.47
C ARG A 275 7.27 -4.74 -40.79
N LYS A 276 6.74 -3.67 -41.39
CA LYS A 276 6.51 -3.66 -42.84
C LYS A 276 7.85 -3.95 -43.50
N ASN A 277 7.96 -5.08 -44.16
CA ASN A 277 9.00 -5.28 -45.16
C ASN A 277 8.69 -4.30 -46.32
N GLU A 278 9.34 -3.13 -46.28
CA GLU A 278 9.36 -2.18 -47.41
C GLU A 278 10.25 -2.71 -48.55
N LYS A 279 10.08 -3.94 -48.96
CA LYS A 279 10.81 -4.52 -50.09
C LYS A 279 9.93 -5.15 -51.15
N ASP A 280 8.62 -4.91 -51.13
CA ASP A 280 7.72 -5.33 -52.22
C ASP A 280 6.78 -4.16 -52.58
N ALA A 281 7.36 -3.14 -53.20
CA ALA A 281 6.68 -2.12 -54.00
C ALA A 281 7.55 -1.70 -55.14
#